data_1d4d749103938ee601e39b740deff640
#
_entry.id   1d4d749103938ee601e39b740deff640
#
_cell.length_a   1.000
_cell.length_b   1.000
_cell.length_c   1.000
_cell.angle_alpha   90.00
_cell.angle_beta   90.00
_cell.angle_gamma   90.00
#
_symmetry.space_group_name_H-M   'P 1'
#
loop_
_entity.id
_entity.type
_entity.pdbx_description
1 polymer ?
#
loop_
_entity_poly.entity_id
_entity_poly.type
_entity_poly.pdbx_seq_one_letter_code
_entity_poly.pdbx_strand_id
1 'polypeptide(L)'
;MTLPCTPPLQWDVFCRVIDNFGDIGVCWRLVAQLAGQGHRVRLWVDDASALAWMAPEGCPGVELRAWGSPPPGPGEPAPDVMVEAFGCEIAPEFIAYSAYPSGARGQKHQKTGTQPLWINLEYLSAERYVERNHRLPSLLMSGPATGWTRWFFYPGFTPATGGLLREPDLMARRELFDRTAWRTTHAAAFGLGEVGPGQRWVSLFCYEPAALPDLLQQSQARPTQLLVTPGRPAAAVRSALAENTSQNGLQRLSNKRHQLSISYLPHRPQAAFDEMLWACDFNAVRGEDSLVRALWAGQALVWHIYPQDDNAHHAKLLAFLDWLDAPATLRAFHATWNGLDSAPLQWPDDTTLAEWTACIQAARARLLMQDDLVAQLLGFVAEKR
;
A
#
# COMPACT_ATOMS: atom_id res chain seq x y z
N MET A 1 27.68 -1.93 -11.99
CA MET A 1 27.36 -2.80 -13.11
C MET A 1 26.04 -2.35 -13.69
N THR A 2 26.02 -1.78 -14.89
CA THR A 2 24.78 -1.45 -15.59
C THR A 2 24.13 -2.77 -15.98
N LEU A 3 22.94 -3.04 -15.46
CA LEU A 3 22.11 -4.15 -15.92
C LEU A 3 21.92 -4.04 -17.44
N PRO A 4 21.94 -5.16 -18.18
CA PRO A 4 21.64 -5.12 -19.60
C PRO A 4 20.27 -4.49 -19.78
N CYS A 5 20.20 -3.50 -20.68
CA CYS A 5 18.95 -2.80 -21.00
C CYS A 5 17.96 -3.83 -21.58
N THR A 6 17.08 -4.34 -20.75
CA THR A 6 16.00 -5.22 -21.21
C THR A 6 15.12 -4.39 -22.15
N PRO A 7 14.77 -4.89 -23.33
CA PRO A 7 13.89 -4.15 -24.24
C PRO A 7 12.57 -3.79 -23.55
N PRO A 8 11.99 -2.61 -23.87
CA PRO A 8 10.71 -2.21 -23.32
C PRO A 8 9.65 -3.29 -23.53
N LEU A 9 9.01 -3.73 -22.45
CA LEU A 9 7.93 -4.71 -22.46
C LEU A 9 6.58 -4.00 -22.38
N GLN A 10 5.55 -4.64 -22.93
CA GLN A 10 4.17 -4.26 -22.75
C GLN A 10 3.58 -5.04 -21.56
N TRP A 11 3.15 -4.32 -20.52
CA TRP A 11 2.51 -4.87 -19.34
C TRP A 11 1.01 -4.54 -19.34
N ASP A 12 0.19 -5.52 -19.02
CA ASP A 12 -1.22 -5.33 -18.69
C ASP A 12 -1.41 -5.72 -17.23
N VAL A 13 -1.71 -4.74 -16.38
CA VAL A 13 -1.96 -4.92 -14.95
C VAL A 13 -3.45 -4.74 -14.69
N PHE A 14 -4.05 -5.76 -14.10
CA PHE A 14 -5.48 -5.82 -13.80
C PHE A 14 -5.68 -5.64 -12.30
N CYS A 15 -6.51 -4.68 -11.91
CA CYS A 15 -6.82 -4.34 -10.54
C CYS A 15 -8.31 -4.18 -10.34
N ARG A 16 -8.87 -4.90 -9.38
CA ARG A 16 -10.22 -4.68 -8.86
C ARG A 16 -10.13 -4.04 -7.49
N VAL A 17 -10.80 -2.93 -7.29
CA VAL A 17 -10.75 -2.17 -6.03
C VAL A 17 -11.73 -2.78 -5.03
N ILE A 18 -11.22 -3.43 -4.00
CA ILE A 18 -11.99 -4.04 -2.90
C ILE A 18 -11.80 -3.26 -1.62
N ASP A 19 -10.56 -2.96 -1.21
CA ASP A 19 -10.25 -2.14 -0.03
C ASP A 19 -10.00 -0.70 -0.43
N ASN A 20 -11.07 0.04 -0.76
CA ASN A 20 -11.09 1.48 -1.04
C ASN A 20 -9.88 2.00 -1.83
N PHE A 21 -8.75 2.24 -1.15
CA PHE A 21 -7.56 2.87 -1.72
C PHE A 21 -6.33 1.95 -1.70
N GLY A 22 -6.41 0.79 -1.01
CA GLY A 22 -5.29 -0.12 -0.85
C GLY A 22 -4.86 -0.74 -2.18
N ASP A 23 -5.79 -1.41 -2.84
CA ASP A 23 -5.52 -2.17 -4.07
C ASP A 23 -5.03 -1.26 -5.20
N ILE A 24 -5.76 -0.17 -5.46
CA ILE A 24 -5.37 0.80 -6.48
C ILE A 24 -4.05 1.52 -6.13
N GLY A 25 -3.79 1.77 -4.84
CA GLY A 25 -2.57 2.40 -4.37
C GLY A 25 -1.32 1.56 -4.65
N VAL A 26 -1.38 0.27 -4.34
CA VAL A 26 -0.30 -0.70 -4.65
C VAL A 26 -0.12 -0.81 -6.16
N CYS A 27 -1.22 -1.02 -6.91
CA CYS A 27 -1.17 -1.17 -8.37
C CYS A 27 -0.60 0.08 -9.04
N TRP A 28 -1.01 1.29 -8.59
CA TRP A 28 -0.47 2.54 -9.13
C TRP A 28 1.04 2.68 -8.92
N ARG A 29 1.53 2.41 -7.70
CA ARG A 29 2.99 2.44 -7.44
C ARG A 29 3.75 1.43 -8.29
N LEU A 30 3.19 0.23 -8.47
CA LEU A 30 3.77 -0.81 -9.31
C LEU A 30 3.89 -0.34 -10.76
N VAL A 31 2.79 0.13 -11.35
CA VAL A 31 2.77 0.51 -12.77
C VAL A 31 3.60 1.77 -13.04
N ALA A 32 3.60 2.73 -12.11
CA ALA A 32 4.44 3.92 -12.22
C ALA A 32 5.95 3.57 -12.14
N GLN A 33 6.33 2.64 -11.27
CA GLN A 33 7.72 2.20 -11.15
C GLN A 33 8.16 1.39 -12.39
N LEU A 34 7.30 0.53 -12.94
CA LEU A 34 7.56 -0.18 -14.21
C LEU A 34 7.73 0.81 -15.38
N ALA A 35 6.83 1.80 -15.49
CA ALA A 35 6.92 2.84 -16.52
C ALA A 35 8.19 3.70 -16.36
N GLY A 36 8.57 4.03 -15.12
CA GLY A 36 9.82 4.73 -14.81
C GLY A 36 11.09 3.97 -15.23
N GLN A 37 11.00 2.65 -15.40
CA GLN A 37 12.06 1.79 -15.96
C GLN A 37 11.98 1.63 -17.49
N GLY A 38 11.09 2.37 -18.15
CA GLY A 38 10.97 2.42 -19.62
C GLY A 38 9.99 1.39 -20.20
N HIS A 39 9.24 0.65 -19.39
CA HIS A 39 8.19 -0.25 -19.86
C HIS A 39 6.93 0.53 -20.24
N ARG A 40 6.09 -0.04 -21.09
CA ARG A 40 4.74 0.45 -21.40
C ARG A 40 3.75 -0.33 -20.57
N VAL A 41 2.84 0.36 -19.89
CA VAL A 41 1.92 -0.26 -18.93
C VAL A 41 0.50 0.19 -19.18
N ARG A 42 -0.43 -0.74 -19.32
CA ARG A 42 -1.87 -0.50 -19.24
C ARG A 42 -2.35 -0.98 -17.89
N LEU A 43 -2.95 -0.06 -17.13
CA LEU A 43 -3.61 -0.38 -15.86
C LEU A 43 -5.12 -0.47 -16.11
N TRP A 44 -5.64 -1.69 -16.02
CA TRP A 44 -7.06 -2.01 -16.14
C TRP A 44 -7.68 -2.00 -14.76
N VAL A 45 -8.62 -1.09 -14.51
CA VAL A 45 -9.20 -0.92 -13.18
C VAL A 45 -10.71 -0.62 -13.27
N ASP A 46 -11.48 -1.15 -12.30
CA ASP A 46 -12.93 -0.95 -12.22
C ASP A 46 -13.31 0.43 -11.67
N ASP A 47 -12.55 0.95 -10.70
CA ASP A 47 -12.70 2.30 -10.15
C ASP A 47 -11.36 3.04 -10.05
N ALA A 48 -11.10 3.95 -10.98
CA ALA A 48 -9.93 4.81 -11.00
C ALA A 48 -10.12 6.14 -10.25
N SER A 49 -11.26 6.38 -9.63
CA SER A 49 -11.61 7.69 -9.06
C SER A 49 -10.61 8.22 -8.04
N ALA A 50 -10.00 7.33 -7.26
CA ALA A 50 -8.98 7.69 -6.28
C ALA A 50 -7.70 8.25 -6.91
N LEU A 51 -7.37 7.89 -8.15
CA LEU A 51 -6.17 8.38 -8.84
C LEU A 51 -6.25 9.89 -9.13
N ALA A 52 -7.44 10.46 -9.21
CA ALA A 52 -7.61 11.91 -9.40
C ALA A 52 -6.92 12.76 -8.32
N TRP A 53 -6.80 12.23 -7.10
CA TRP A 53 -6.09 12.90 -6.00
C TRP A 53 -4.83 12.16 -5.56
N MET A 54 -4.78 10.85 -5.73
CA MET A 54 -3.65 10.01 -5.33
C MET A 54 -2.43 10.22 -6.24
N ALA A 55 -2.70 10.41 -7.54
CA ALA A 55 -1.69 10.62 -8.57
C ALA A 55 -2.18 11.63 -9.63
N PRO A 56 -2.46 12.90 -9.25
CA PRO A 56 -3.11 13.88 -10.13
C PRO A 56 -2.33 14.20 -11.41
N GLU A 57 -1.01 14.02 -11.38
CA GLU A 57 -0.15 14.29 -12.53
C GLU A 57 -0.05 13.08 -13.48
N GLY A 58 -0.63 11.93 -13.09
CA GLY A 58 -0.45 10.69 -13.83
C GLY A 58 1.01 10.20 -13.85
N CYS A 59 1.32 9.33 -14.81
CA CYS A 59 2.68 8.85 -15.03
C CYS A 59 2.91 8.60 -16.52
N PRO A 60 3.91 9.23 -17.17
CA PRO A 60 4.26 8.92 -18.55
C PRO A 60 4.58 7.42 -18.71
N GLY A 61 4.01 6.80 -19.75
CA GLY A 61 4.16 5.36 -19.99
C GLY A 61 3.10 4.49 -19.33
N VAL A 62 2.21 5.06 -18.49
CA VAL A 62 1.04 4.39 -17.93
C VAL A 62 -0.22 4.86 -18.65
N GLU A 63 -1.00 3.91 -19.17
CA GLU A 63 -2.31 4.14 -19.75
C GLU A 63 -3.40 3.54 -18.84
N LEU A 64 -4.37 4.36 -18.43
CA LEU A 64 -5.52 3.88 -17.67
C LEU A 64 -6.59 3.35 -18.59
N ARG A 65 -7.10 2.17 -18.32
CA ARG A 65 -8.20 1.50 -19.02
C ARG A 65 -9.30 1.11 -18.04
N ALA A 66 -10.54 1.41 -18.37
CA ALA A 66 -11.66 0.94 -17.57
C ALA A 66 -11.83 -0.59 -17.72
N TRP A 67 -12.15 -1.28 -16.63
CA TRP A 67 -12.34 -2.74 -16.59
C TRP A 67 -13.30 -3.28 -17.66
N GLY A 68 -14.37 -2.57 -17.93
CA GLY A 68 -15.37 -2.94 -18.94
C GLY A 68 -15.03 -2.53 -20.38
N SER A 69 -13.87 -1.93 -20.62
CA SER A 69 -13.44 -1.57 -21.98
C SER A 69 -13.10 -2.81 -22.80
N PRO A 70 -13.30 -2.77 -24.13
CA PRO A 70 -12.88 -3.86 -24.99
C PRO A 70 -11.39 -4.16 -24.86
N PRO A 71 -10.94 -5.40 -25.10
CA PRO A 71 -9.53 -5.71 -25.26
C PRO A 71 -8.87 -4.80 -26.30
N PRO A 72 -7.52 -4.63 -26.25
CA PRO A 72 -6.80 -3.79 -27.20
C PRO A 72 -7.17 -4.12 -28.66
N GLY A 73 -7.30 -3.07 -29.48
CA GLY A 73 -7.73 -3.22 -30.88
C GLY A 73 -6.61 -3.69 -31.82
N PRO A 74 -6.96 -3.93 -33.09
CA PRO A 74 -5.95 -4.22 -34.13
C PRO A 74 -4.93 -3.09 -34.23
N GLY A 75 -3.64 -3.42 -34.09
CA GLY A 75 -2.53 -2.46 -34.14
C GLY A 75 -2.03 -2.03 -32.76
N GLU A 76 -2.75 -2.33 -31.68
CA GLU A 76 -2.21 -2.18 -30.33
C GLU A 76 -1.33 -3.39 -29.96
N PRO A 77 -0.21 -3.20 -29.25
CA PRO A 77 0.67 -4.31 -28.89
C PRO A 77 -0.03 -5.28 -27.94
N ALA A 78 0.13 -6.58 -28.20
CA ALA A 78 -0.24 -7.60 -27.23
C ALA A 78 0.64 -7.49 -25.97
N PRO A 79 0.15 -7.89 -24.80
CA PRO A 79 0.98 -7.87 -23.59
C PRO A 79 2.10 -8.91 -23.67
N ASP A 80 3.27 -8.52 -23.19
CA ASP A 80 4.37 -9.44 -22.91
C ASP A 80 4.19 -10.08 -21.52
N VAL A 81 3.61 -9.31 -20.60
CA VAL A 81 3.33 -9.71 -19.22
C VAL A 81 1.91 -9.30 -18.84
N MET A 82 1.17 -10.22 -18.26
CA MET A 82 -0.13 -10.00 -17.64
C MET A 82 0.00 -10.15 -16.14
N VAL A 83 -0.42 -9.14 -15.38
CA VAL A 83 -0.45 -9.18 -13.91
C VAL A 83 -1.91 -9.15 -13.46
N GLU A 84 -2.34 -10.20 -12.82
CA GLU A 84 -3.61 -10.31 -12.12
C GLU A 84 -3.37 -9.93 -10.66
N ALA A 85 -3.73 -8.71 -10.27
CA ALA A 85 -3.50 -8.27 -8.91
C ALA A 85 -4.62 -8.76 -7.96
N PHE A 86 -4.21 -9.36 -6.84
CA PHE A 86 -5.08 -9.74 -5.72
C PHE A 86 -6.22 -10.69 -6.13
N GLY A 87 -5.96 -11.57 -7.11
CA GLY A 87 -6.96 -12.54 -7.57
C GLY A 87 -8.19 -11.92 -8.23
N CYS A 88 -8.05 -10.80 -8.92
CA CYS A 88 -9.14 -10.02 -9.50
C CYS A 88 -9.91 -10.68 -10.65
N GLU A 89 -9.52 -11.89 -11.07
CA GLU A 89 -10.15 -12.69 -12.14
C GLU A 89 -10.26 -11.94 -13.48
N ILE A 90 -9.21 -11.98 -14.28
CA ILE A 90 -9.17 -11.35 -15.62
C ILE A 90 -10.30 -11.91 -16.49
N ALA A 91 -11.06 -11.01 -17.14
CA ALA A 91 -12.19 -11.39 -17.97
C ALA A 91 -11.75 -12.31 -19.13
N PRO A 92 -12.53 -13.38 -19.43
CA PRO A 92 -12.18 -14.37 -20.45
C PRO A 92 -11.90 -13.77 -21.83
N GLU A 93 -12.51 -12.64 -22.17
CA GLU A 93 -12.33 -11.91 -23.44
C GLU A 93 -10.91 -11.37 -23.59
N PHE A 94 -10.32 -10.87 -22.50
CA PHE A 94 -8.93 -10.40 -22.46
C PHE A 94 -7.96 -11.56 -22.60
N ILE A 95 -8.22 -12.64 -21.91
CA ILE A 95 -7.42 -13.86 -22.00
C ILE A 95 -7.47 -14.40 -23.44
N ALA A 96 -8.67 -14.44 -24.05
CA ALA A 96 -8.84 -14.87 -25.43
C ALA A 96 -8.12 -13.97 -26.43
N TYR A 97 -8.17 -12.64 -26.22
CA TYR A 97 -7.40 -11.67 -27.03
C TYR A 97 -5.90 -11.94 -26.93
N SER A 98 -5.38 -12.12 -25.74
CA SER A 98 -3.95 -12.39 -25.50
C SER A 98 -3.52 -13.75 -26.09
N ALA A 99 -4.43 -14.72 -26.14
CA ALA A 99 -4.18 -16.03 -26.76
C ALA A 99 -4.21 -15.99 -28.30
N TYR A 100 -4.99 -15.06 -28.89
CA TYR A 100 -5.24 -14.98 -30.34
C TYR A 100 -5.20 -13.53 -30.86
N PRO A 101 -4.04 -12.83 -30.79
CA PRO A 101 -3.96 -11.38 -31.05
C PRO A 101 -4.35 -10.96 -32.49
N SER A 102 -4.46 -11.84 -33.42
CA SER A 102 -4.67 -11.50 -34.86
C SER A 102 -6.12 -11.57 -35.34
N GLY A 103 -7.13 -11.58 -34.45
CA GLY A 103 -8.55 -11.47 -34.84
C GLY A 103 -9.08 -12.57 -35.79
N ALA A 104 -8.37 -13.66 -35.96
CA ALA A 104 -8.70 -14.77 -36.82
C ALA A 104 -9.84 -15.64 -36.25
N ARG A 105 -11.05 -15.06 -36.22
CA ARG A 105 -12.27 -15.86 -36.10
C ARG A 105 -12.38 -16.71 -37.37
N GLY A 106 -11.88 -17.93 -37.33
CA GLY A 106 -12.18 -18.94 -38.38
C GLY A 106 -11.02 -19.68 -39.00
N GLN A 107 -9.75 -19.38 -38.70
CA GLN A 107 -8.65 -20.21 -39.18
C GLN A 107 -8.10 -21.12 -38.08
N LYS A 108 -8.01 -22.40 -38.37
CA LYS A 108 -7.49 -23.44 -37.48
C LYS A 108 -6.08 -23.07 -36.98
N HIS A 109 -5.97 -22.76 -35.71
CA HIS A 109 -4.81 -22.88 -34.83
C HIS A 109 -3.40 -22.72 -35.42
N GLN A 110 -3.01 -21.50 -35.77
CA GLN A 110 -1.60 -21.14 -35.69
C GLN A 110 -1.42 -20.17 -34.49
N LYS A 111 -0.78 -20.66 -33.41
CA LYS A 111 -0.26 -19.83 -32.33
C LYS A 111 0.84 -18.94 -32.94
N THR A 112 0.46 -17.76 -33.43
CA THR A 112 1.41 -16.82 -34.07
C THR A 112 1.92 -15.74 -33.11
N GLY A 113 1.53 -15.76 -31.83
CA GLY A 113 2.01 -14.87 -30.79
C GLY A 113 2.76 -15.61 -29.68
N THR A 114 3.78 -14.98 -29.09
CA THR A 114 4.39 -15.46 -27.86
C THR A 114 3.35 -15.33 -26.74
N GLN A 115 3.15 -16.40 -25.99
CA GLN A 115 2.28 -16.40 -24.80
C GLN A 115 2.78 -15.35 -23.82
N PRO A 116 1.91 -14.45 -23.33
CA PRO A 116 2.31 -13.54 -22.25
C PRO A 116 2.65 -14.32 -20.98
N LEU A 117 3.62 -13.83 -20.23
CA LEU A 117 3.87 -14.35 -18.89
C LEU A 117 2.73 -13.89 -17.97
N TRP A 118 1.96 -14.84 -17.42
CA TRP A 118 0.84 -14.54 -16.52
C TRP A 118 1.28 -14.66 -15.06
N ILE A 119 1.21 -13.55 -14.33
CA ILE A 119 1.59 -13.44 -12.93
C ILE A 119 0.32 -13.11 -12.12
N ASN A 120 0.01 -13.91 -11.10
CA ASN A 120 -0.94 -13.57 -10.07
C ASN A 120 -0.17 -12.93 -8.92
N LEU A 121 -0.29 -11.60 -8.80
CA LEU A 121 0.30 -10.83 -7.71
C LEU A 121 -0.64 -10.90 -6.51
N GLU A 122 -0.20 -11.61 -5.48
CA GLU A 122 -0.94 -11.89 -4.28
C GLU A 122 -0.85 -10.77 -3.24
N TYR A 123 -1.69 -10.85 -2.21
CA TYR A 123 -1.64 -9.94 -1.06
C TYR A 123 -0.35 -10.13 -0.26
N LEU A 124 0.14 -9.03 0.32
CA LEU A 124 1.27 -9.01 1.22
C LEU A 124 1.00 -9.86 2.48
N SER A 125 1.90 -10.76 2.83
CA SER A 125 1.85 -11.47 4.11
C SER A 125 3.24 -11.82 4.64
N ALA A 126 3.36 -11.93 5.98
CA ALA A 126 4.52 -12.47 6.68
C ALA A 126 4.36 -13.96 7.06
N GLU A 127 3.23 -14.58 6.70
CA GLU A 127 2.97 -15.98 7.03
C GLU A 127 3.86 -16.92 6.22
N ARG A 128 4.28 -18.03 6.83
CA ARG A 128 5.23 -18.96 6.23
C ARG A 128 4.78 -19.60 4.92
N TYR A 129 3.48 -19.65 4.65
CA TYR A 129 2.97 -20.24 3.41
C TYR A 129 3.37 -19.41 2.17
N VAL A 130 3.54 -18.08 2.31
CA VAL A 130 3.91 -17.22 1.17
C VAL A 130 5.29 -17.56 0.61
N GLU A 131 6.25 -17.92 1.46
CA GLU A 131 7.58 -18.35 1.01
C GLU A 131 7.51 -19.64 0.19
N ARG A 132 6.66 -20.58 0.60
CA ARG A 132 6.50 -21.86 -0.09
C ARG A 132 5.74 -21.74 -1.40
N ASN A 133 4.84 -20.77 -1.50
CA ASN A 133 3.97 -20.58 -2.64
C ASN A 133 4.49 -19.53 -3.63
N HIS A 134 5.49 -18.75 -3.24
CA HIS A 134 6.12 -17.76 -4.12
C HIS A 134 6.75 -18.43 -5.35
N ARG A 135 6.43 -17.92 -6.54
CA ARG A 135 6.85 -18.45 -7.85
C ARG A 135 6.37 -19.87 -8.16
N LEU A 136 5.33 -20.36 -7.49
CA LEU A 136 4.72 -21.63 -7.88
C LEU A 136 3.92 -21.49 -9.18
N PRO A 137 4.07 -22.45 -10.12
CA PRO A 137 3.24 -22.50 -11.32
C PRO A 137 1.86 -23.10 -11.04
N SER A 138 0.86 -22.61 -11.75
CA SER A 138 -0.49 -23.18 -11.80
C SER A 138 -0.89 -23.35 -13.26
N LEU A 139 -1.04 -24.60 -13.70
CA LEU A 139 -1.49 -24.91 -15.05
C LEU A 139 -2.99 -24.66 -15.19
N LEU A 140 -3.39 -23.92 -16.21
CA LEU A 140 -4.80 -23.66 -16.50
C LEU A 140 -5.39 -24.82 -17.29
N MET A 141 -6.38 -25.48 -16.71
CA MET A 141 -7.00 -26.71 -17.26
C MET A 141 -8.22 -26.43 -18.12
N SER A 142 -8.73 -25.21 -18.16
CA SER A 142 -9.95 -24.83 -18.88
C SER A 142 -9.91 -23.37 -19.34
N GLY A 143 -10.88 -22.99 -20.20
CA GLY A 143 -11.02 -21.63 -20.69
C GLY A 143 -10.08 -21.29 -21.87
N PRO A 144 -10.03 -20.00 -22.27
CA PRO A 144 -9.26 -19.56 -23.46
C PRO A 144 -7.76 -19.79 -23.35
N ALA A 145 -7.22 -19.81 -22.14
CA ALA A 145 -5.80 -20.02 -21.84
C ALA A 145 -5.47 -21.46 -21.43
N THR A 146 -6.30 -22.44 -21.81
CA THR A 146 -6.01 -23.86 -21.51
C THR A 146 -4.58 -24.22 -21.93
N GLY A 147 -3.82 -24.80 -21.00
CA GLY A 147 -2.42 -25.16 -21.19
C GLY A 147 -1.43 -24.03 -20.91
N TRP A 148 -1.89 -22.85 -20.51
CA TRP A 148 -1.02 -21.79 -20.02
C TRP A 148 -0.66 -21.99 -18.55
N THR A 149 0.48 -21.42 -18.16
CA THR A 149 0.92 -21.39 -16.77
C THR A 149 0.70 -20.01 -16.19
N ARG A 150 -0.01 -19.93 -15.07
CA ARG A 150 -0.10 -18.76 -14.21
C ARG A 150 0.85 -18.94 -13.03
N TRP A 151 1.61 -17.90 -12.70
CA TRP A 151 2.61 -17.95 -11.65
C TRP A 151 2.16 -17.13 -10.45
N PHE A 152 2.16 -17.71 -9.28
CA PHE A 152 1.87 -17.00 -8.05
C PHE A 152 3.08 -16.17 -7.62
N PHE A 153 2.89 -14.89 -7.36
CA PHE A 153 3.93 -13.98 -6.92
C PHE A 153 3.49 -13.29 -5.63
N TYR A 154 4.12 -13.65 -4.52
CA TYR A 154 3.77 -13.18 -3.19
C TYR A 154 4.71 -12.07 -2.75
N PRO A 155 4.25 -10.80 -2.60
CA PRO A 155 4.96 -9.79 -1.82
C PRO A 155 5.16 -10.28 -0.39
N GLY A 156 6.29 -9.91 0.21
CA GLY A 156 6.60 -10.36 1.57
C GLY A 156 7.87 -9.74 2.10
N PHE A 157 8.23 -10.17 3.29
CA PHE A 157 9.24 -9.51 4.11
C PHE A 157 10.59 -10.25 4.15
N THR A 158 10.69 -11.40 3.51
CA THR A 158 11.89 -12.24 3.54
C THR A 158 12.50 -12.39 2.14
N PRO A 159 13.78 -12.77 2.03
CA PRO A 159 14.42 -13.03 0.74
C PRO A 159 13.78 -14.15 -0.09
N ALA A 160 12.94 -15.00 0.53
CA ALA A 160 12.21 -16.08 -0.14
C ALA A 160 10.84 -15.62 -0.72
N THR A 161 10.55 -14.33 -0.67
CA THR A 161 9.32 -13.72 -1.16
C THR A 161 9.61 -12.67 -2.24
N GLY A 162 8.59 -12.06 -2.82
CA GLY A 162 8.71 -11.06 -3.88
C GLY A 162 9.15 -9.66 -3.42
N GLY A 163 9.51 -9.48 -2.14
CA GLY A 163 9.91 -8.18 -1.62
C GLY A 163 8.75 -7.18 -1.49
N LEU A 164 9.08 -5.91 -1.28
CA LEU A 164 8.13 -4.82 -1.08
C LEU A 164 8.35 -3.72 -2.12
N LEU A 165 7.29 -2.98 -2.47
CA LEU A 165 7.39 -1.80 -3.32
C LEU A 165 8.28 -0.73 -2.66
N ARG A 166 9.27 -0.28 -3.41
CA ARG A 166 10.22 0.76 -3.01
C ARG A 166 10.74 1.48 -4.25
N GLU A 167 10.31 2.72 -4.45
CA GLU A 167 10.80 3.52 -5.57
C GLU A 167 12.32 3.75 -5.42
N PRO A 168 13.09 3.80 -6.53
CA PRO A 168 14.56 3.91 -6.49
C PRO A 168 15.08 5.12 -5.71
N ASP A 169 14.34 6.23 -5.71
CA ASP A 169 14.69 7.49 -5.05
C ASP A 169 14.07 7.65 -3.64
N LEU A 170 13.22 6.71 -3.21
CA LEU A 170 12.45 6.84 -1.96
C LEU A 170 13.33 7.13 -0.75
N MET A 171 14.41 6.37 -0.58
CA MET A 171 15.26 6.52 0.60
C MET A 171 16.06 7.82 0.55
N ALA A 172 16.53 8.23 -0.63
CA ALA A 172 17.22 9.51 -0.80
C ALA A 172 16.28 10.70 -0.48
N ARG A 173 15.04 10.68 -0.98
CA ARG A 173 14.04 11.70 -0.63
C ARG A 173 13.75 11.72 0.87
N ARG A 174 13.65 10.54 1.49
CA ARG A 174 13.42 10.43 2.93
C ARG A 174 14.59 10.97 3.76
N GLU A 175 15.84 10.80 3.34
CA GLU A 175 17.04 11.33 4.01
C GLU A 175 17.14 12.85 3.91
N LEU A 176 16.76 13.41 2.76
CA LEU A 176 16.77 14.86 2.51
C LEU A 176 15.56 15.58 3.11
N PHE A 177 14.59 14.86 3.64
CA PHE A 177 13.34 15.43 4.15
C PHE A 177 13.56 16.22 5.44
N ASP A 178 13.26 17.51 5.40
CA ASP A 178 13.29 18.39 6.58
C ASP A 178 11.98 18.30 7.36
N ARG A 179 11.99 17.46 8.39
CA ARG A 179 10.86 17.20 9.28
C ARG A 179 10.40 18.48 10.00
N THR A 180 11.33 19.31 10.42
CA THR A 180 11.03 20.54 11.18
C THR A 180 10.36 21.57 10.28
N ALA A 181 10.92 21.81 9.10
CA ALA A 181 10.33 22.72 8.11
C ALA A 181 8.93 22.25 7.70
N TRP A 182 8.75 20.94 7.45
CA TRP A 182 7.44 20.38 7.11
C TRP A 182 6.40 20.60 8.23
N ARG A 183 6.76 20.30 9.48
CA ARG A 183 5.88 20.50 10.65
C ARG A 183 5.49 21.97 10.82
N THR A 184 6.43 22.88 10.67
CA THR A 184 6.18 24.33 10.77
C THR A 184 5.22 24.80 9.69
N THR A 185 5.46 24.41 8.43
CA THR A 185 4.60 24.75 7.30
C THR A 185 3.18 24.18 7.49
N HIS A 186 3.06 22.95 7.95
CA HIS A 186 1.78 22.32 8.23
C HIS A 186 1.03 23.02 9.37
N ALA A 187 1.72 23.32 10.47
CA ALA A 187 1.13 24.03 11.59
C ALA A 187 0.57 25.39 11.16
N ALA A 188 1.33 26.14 10.36
CA ALA A 188 0.87 27.42 9.79
C ALA A 188 -0.38 27.25 8.90
N ALA A 189 -0.40 26.24 8.03
CA ALA A 189 -1.51 25.96 7.12
C ALA A 189 -2.83 25.62 7.85
N PHE A 190 -2.75 25.04 9.06
CA PHE A 190 -3.92 24.71 9.89
C PHE A 190 -4.17 25.67 11.05
N GLY A 191 -3.41 26.78 11.15
CA GLY A 191 -3.57 27.78 12.21
C GLY A 191 -3.30 27.21 13.61
N LEU A 192 -2.37 26.27 13.76
CA LEU A 192 -2.11 25.54 15.00
C LEU A 192 -1.14 26.30 15.97
N GLY A 193 -0.62 27.43 15.57
CA GLY A 193 0.41 28.15 16.30
C GLY A 193 1.82 27.58 16.08
N GLU A 194 2.76 27.97 16.95
CA GLU A 194 4.14 27.49 16.84
C GLU A 194 4.28 26.02 17.24
N VAL A 195 5.14 25.30 16.51
CA VAL A 195 5.50 23.91 16.84
C VAL A 195 6.39 23.93 18.07
N GLY A 196 5.82 23.57 19.21
CA GLY A 196 6.55 23.57 20.50
C GLY A 196 7.57 22.41 20.59
N PRO A 197 8.64 22.61 21.36
CA PRO A 197 9.57 21.52 21.67
C PRO A 197 8.83 20.41 22.43
N GLY A 198 9.14 19.15 22.08
CA GLY A 198 8.52 17.97 22.71
C GLY A 198 7.09 17.68 22.28
N GLN A 199 6.53 18.41 21.31
CA GLN A 199 5.23 18.08 20.74
C GLN A 199 5.31 16.78 19.93
N ARG A 200 4.46 15.80 20.28
CA ARG A 200 4.35 14.53 19.58
C ARG A 200 3.45 14.68 18.35
N TRP A 201 3.91 14.22 17.19
CA TRP A 201 3.14 14.20 15.95
C TRP A 201 2.72 12.79 15.62
N VAL A 202 1.44 12.59 15.37
CA VAL A 202 0.81 11.29 15.16
C VAL A 202 -0.01 11.34 13.87
N SER A 203 0.23 10.43 12.94
CA SER A 203 -0.66 10.23 11.80
C SER A 203 -1.70 9.15 12.12
N LEU A 204 -2.94 9.40 11.71
CA LEU A 204 -4.05 8.48 11.90
C LEU A 204 -4.70 8.16 10.56
N PHE A 205 -4.37 6.98 10.05
CA PHE A 205 -4.99 6.33 8.90
C PHE A 205 -5.38 4.91 9.33
N CYS A 206 -6.59 4.76 9.85
CA CYS A 206 -7.10 3.50 10.41
C CYS A 206 -8.52 3.22 9.93
N TYR A 207 -9.02 2.04 10.27
CA TYR A 207 -10.46 1.75 10.26
C TYR A 207 -11.10 2.35 11.52
N GLU A 208 -12.02 1.67 12.17
CA GLU A 208 -12.69 2.09 13.41
C GLU A 208 -12.23 1.21 14.59
N PRO A 209 -10.99 1.40 15.11
CA PRO A 209 -10.53 0.59 16.23
C PRO A 209 -11.30 0.95 17.52
N ALA A 210 -11.75 -0.07 18.25
CA ALA A 210 -12.47 0.14 19.51
C ALA A 210 -11.64 0.91 20.54
N ALA A 211 -10.32 0.82 20.48
CA ALA A 211 -9.37 1.53 21.34
C ALA A 211 -9.12 3.00 20.96
N LEU A 212 -9.75 3.53 19.91
CA LEU A 212 -9.57 4.93 19.50
C LEU A 212 -9.93 5.95 20.57
N PRO A 213 -11.03 5.80 21.34
CA PRO A 213 -11.33 6.71 22.44
C PRO A 213 -10.22 6.80 23.49
N ASP A 214 -9.60 5.68 23.86
CA ASP A 214 -8.48 5.63 24.81
C ASP A 214 -7.27 6.39 24.28
N LEU A 215 -6.92 6.18 22.99
CA LEU A 215 -5.84 6.91 22.34
C LEU A 215 -6.08 8.42 22.38
N LEU A 216 -7.28 8.87 22.03
CA LEU A 216 -7.64 10.29 22.04
C LEU A 216 -7.61 10.89 23.43
N GLN A 217 -8.10 10.16 24.44
CA GLN A 217 -8.09 10.60 25.83
C GLN A 217 -6.65 10.74 26.36
N GLN A 218 -5.83 9.72 26.19
CA GLN A 218 -4.45 9.74 26.69
C GLN A 218 -3.57 10.76 25.94
N SER A 219 -3.85 11.02 24.66
CA SER A 219 -3.16 12.06 23.87
C SER A 219 -3.40 13.49 24.40
N GLN A 220 -4.38 13.70 25.28
CA GLN A 220 -4.63 15.02 25.90
C GLN A 220 -3.66 15.34 27.05
N ALA A 221 -2.93 14.36 27.56
CA ALA A 221 -2.02 14.54 28.71
C ALA A 221 -0.72 15.26 28.37
N ARG A 222 -0.35 15.33 27.09
CA ARG A 222 0.88 15.98 26.60
C ARG A 222 0.66 16.69 25.27
N PRO A 223 1.53 17.65 24.89
CA PRO A 223 1.43 18.30 23.59
C PRO A 223 1.45 17.29 22.46
N THR A 224 0.31 17.11 21.79
CA THR A 224 0.14 16.12 20.72
C THR A 224 -0.55 16.78 19.52
N GLN A 225 0.01 16.60 18.34
CA GLN A 225 -0.58 16.95 17.06
C GLN A 225 -1.04 15.67 16.37
N LEU A 226 -2.35 15.51 16.22
CA LEU A 226 -2.96 14.38 15.51
C LEU A 226 -3.33 14.81 14.09
N LEU A 227 -2.77 14.11 13.10
CA LEU A 227 -3.07 14.27 11.68
C LEU A 227 -4.03 13.18 11.24
N VAL A 228 -5.28 13.54 11.01
CA VAL A 228 -6.35 12.59 10.70
C VAL A 228 -6.63 12.61 9.20
N THR A 229 -6.44 11.47 8.54
CA THR A 229 -6.73 11.33 7.11
C THR A 229 -8.24 11.35 6.85
N PRO A 230 -8.68 11.73 5.64
CA PRO A 230 -10.10 11.81 5.29
C PRO A 230 -10.79 10.43 5.27
N GLY A 231 -12.12 10.45 5.22
CA GLY A 231 -12.94 9.23 5.17
C GLY A 231 -13.15 8.59 6.54
N ARG A 232 -13.00 7.27 6.64
CA ARG A 232 -13.26 6.47 7.85
C ARG A 232 -12.51 6.97 9.10
N PRO A 233 -11.21 7.31 9.06
CA PRO A 233 -10.51 7.84 10.24
C PRO A 233 -11.13 9.14 10.77
N ALA A 234 -11.44 10.08 9.87
CA ALA A 234 -12.06 11.35 10.26
C ALA A 234 -13.45 11.15 10.87
N ALA A 235 -14.25 10.24 10.31
CA ALA A 235 -15.57 9.89 10.84
C ALA A 235 -15.43 9.24 12.24
N ALA A 236 -14.51 8.29 12.41
CA ALA A 236 -14.27 7.61 13.67
C ALA A 236 -13.84 8.58 14.78
N VAL A 237 -12.89 9.50 14.49
CA VAL A 237 -12.44 10.51 15.44
C VAL A 237 -13.58 11.44 15.84
N ARG A 238 -14.37 11.94 14.88
CA ARG A 238 -15.53 12.81 15.18
C ARG A 238 -16.56 12.10 16.04
N SER A 239 -16.86 10.83 15.74
CA SER A 239 -17.77 10.01 16.53
C SER A 239 -17.25 9.80 17.96
N ALA A 240 -15.96 9.43 18.12
CA ALA A 240 -15.35 9.22 19.43
C ALA A 240 -15.30 10.49 20.29
N LEU A 241 -15.24 11.67 19.66
CA LEU A 241 -15.27 12.97 20.35
C LEU A 241 -16.68 13.51 20.56
N ALA A 242 -17.74 12.79 20.16
CA ALA A 242 -19.12 13.24 20.14
C ALA A 242 -19.31 14.60 19.42
N GLU A 243 -18.57 14.82 18.35
CA GLU A 243 -18.68 16.02 17.53
C GLU A 243 -19.90 15.94 16.62
N ASN A 244 -20.91 16.76 16.92
CA ASN A 244 -22.04 16.93 16.02
C ASN A 244 -21.57 17.63 14.73
N THR A 245 -21.93 17.08 13.59
CA THR A 245 -21.80 17.78 12.30
C THR A 245 -22.67 19.02 12.38
N SER A 246 -22.07 20.21 12.27
CA SER A 246 -22.84 21.45 12.30
C SER A 246 -23.83 21.43 11.14
N GLN A 247 -25.07 21.86 11.38
CA GLN A 247 -26.17 21.88 10.41
C GLN A 247 -25.84 22.66 9.13
N ASN A 248 -24.76 23.41 9.07
CA ASN A 248 -24.34 24.24 7.94
C ASN A 248 -23.27 23.59 7.03
N GLY A 249 -22.99 22.30 7.16
CA GLY A 249 -22.10 21.58 6.25
C GLY A 249 -20.60 21.95 6.30
N LEU A 250 -20.22 22.98 7.08
CA LEU A 250 -18.83 23.37 7.27
C LEU A 250 -18.19 22.50 8.36
N GLN A 251 -17.43 21.50 7.94
CA GLN A 251 -16.64 20.68 8.86
C GLN A 251 -15.43 21.48 9.36
N ARG A 252 -15.21 21.47 10.68
CA ARG A 252 -13.99 22.06 11.24
C ARG A 252 -12.76 21.31 10.73
N LEU A 253 -11.79 22.04 10.18
CA LEU A 253 -10.52 21.49 9.72
C LEU A 253 -9.53 21.20 10.86
N SER A 254 -9.73 21.84 12.02
CA SER A 254 -8.93 21.62 13.21
C SER A 254 -9.78 21.66 14.48
N ASN A 255 -9.34 20.94 15.52
CA ASN A 255 -9.93 20.94 16.85
C ASN A 255 -8.81 20.89 17.90
N LYS A 256 -8.99 21.59 19.02
CA LYS A 256 -8.07 21.57 20.15
C LYS A 256 -8.78 21.13 21.42
N ARG A 257 -8.24 20.12 22.10
CA ARG A 257 -8.74 19.61 23.39
C ARG A 257 -7.58 19.45 24.35
N HIS A 258 -7.52 20.29 25.37
CA HIS A 258 -6.38 20.35 26.31
C HIS A 258 -5.06 20.49 25.53
N GLN A 259 -4.16 19.50 25.58
CA GLN A 259 -2.89 19.49 24.86
C GLN A 259 -2.95 18.73 23.52
N LEU A 260 -4.09 18.16 23.15
CA LEU A 260 -4.31 17.51 21.87
C LEU A 260 -4.82 18.53 20.84
N SER A 261 -4.09 18.68 19.76
CA SER A 261 -4.52 19.39 18.54
C SER A 261 -4.79 18.40 17.45
N ILE A 262 -5.93 18.53 16.74
CA ILE A 262 -6.36 17.62 15.68
C ILE A 262 -6.47 18.40 14.38
N SER A 263 -5.80 17.93 13.33
CA SER A 263 -5.97 18.41 11.96
C SER A 263 -6.65 17.34 11.12
N TYR A 264 -7.79 17.66 10.54
CA TYR A 264 -8.46 16.83 9.55
C TYR A 264 -7.91 17.17 8.16
N LEU A 265 -7.19 16.21 7.58
CA LEU A 265 -6.48 16.42 6.32
C LEU A 265 -7.41 16.28 5.12
N PRO A 266 -7.16 16.98 4.01
CA PRO A 266 -7.74 16.64 2.71
C PRO A 266 -7.09 15.37 2.16
N HIS A 267 -7.66 14.82 1.10
CA HIS A 267 -6.99 13.82 0.28
C HIS A 267 -5.65 14.36 -0.22
N ARG A 268 -4.62 13.52 -0.26
CA ARG A 268 -3.25 13.90 -0.63
C ARG A 268 -2.67 12.93 -1.65
N PRO A 269 -1.80 13.40 -2.56
CA PRO A 269 -1.01 12.52 -3.40
C PRO A 269 -0.18 11.53 -2.59
N GLN A 270 0.15 10.39 -3.17
CA GLN A 270 0.92 9.35 -2.49
C GLN A 270 2.28 9.85 -1.95
N ALA A 271 2.97 10.72 -2.68
CA ALA A 271 4.21 11.31 -2.22
C ALA A 271 4.01 12.17 -0.95
N ALA A 272 2.97 12.99 -0.91
CA ALA A 272 2.64 13.81 0.26
C ALA A 272 2.15 12.97 1.46
N PHE A 273 1.55 11.80 1.21
CA PHE A 273 1.26 10.82 2.25
C PHE A 273 2.55 10.26 2.86
N ASP A 274 3.53 9.91 2.05
CA ASP A 274 4.84 9.44 2.51
C ASP A 274 5.53 10.50 3.40
N GLU A 275 5.54 11.76 2.97
CA GLU A 275 6.09 12.88 3.74
C GLU A 275 5.40 13.07 5.10
N MET A 276 4.08 12.90 5.15
CA MET A 276 3.32 12.93 6.40
C MET A 276 3.80 11.84 7.37
N LEU A 277 4.01 10.61 6.87
CA LEU A 277 4.54 9.51 7.69
C LEU A 277 5.97 9.80 8.18
N TRP A 278 6.80 10.43 7.35
CA TRP A 278 8.16 10.83 7.74
C TRP A 278 8.15 11.94 8.78
N ALA A 279 7.18 12.84 8.71
CA ALA A 279 7.02 13.93 9.64
C ALA A 279 6.53 13.50 11.04
N CYS A 280 5.82 12.38 11.17
CA CYS A 280 5.24 11.92 12.43
C CYS A 280 6.22 11.13 13.29
N ASP A 281 5.97 11.11 14.62
CA ASP A 281 6.70 10.31 15.61
C ASP A 281 6.08 8.91 15.73
N PHE A 282 4.78 8.82 15.44
CA PHE A 282 4.01 7.59 15.46
C PHE A 282 3.01 7.57 14.32
N ASN A 283 2.89 6.41 13.67
CA ASN A 283 2.02 6.22 12.51
C ASN A 283 1.01 5.09 12.76
N ALA A 284 -0.27 5.42 12.90
CA ALA A 284 -1.34 4.43 12.81
C ALA A 284 -1.73 4.27 11.34
N VAL A 285 -1.50 3.09 10.78
CA VAL A 285 -1.72 2.79 9.36
C VAL A 285 -2.67 1.61 9.18
N ARG A 286 -3.25 1.45 7.99
CA ARG A 286 -4.14 0.34 7.64
C ARG A 286 -3.84 -0.19 6.24
N GLY A 287 -4.36 -1.39 5.95
CA GLY A 287 -4.14 -2.02 4.65
C GLY A 287 -2.66 -2.30 4.38
N GLU A 288 -2.31 -2.64 3.16
CA GLU A 288 -0.96 -3.12 2.82
C GLU A 288 -0.02 -1.99 2.34
N ASP A 289 -0.49 -1.11 1.44
CA ASP A 289 0.33 -0.01 0.93
C ASP A 289 0.84 0.87 2.07
N SER A 290 -0.06 1.35 2.94
CA SER A 290 0.33 2.25 4.02
C SER A 290 1.22 1.58 5.08
N LEU A 291 1.09 0.26 5.31
CA LEU A 291 2.03 -0.49 6.15
C LEU A 291 3.45 -0.45 5.55
N VAL A 292 3.58 -0.76 4.27
CA VAL A 292 4.86 -0.71 3.56
C VAL A 292 5.47 0.68 3.63
N ARG A 293 4.67 1.73 3.42
CA ARG A 293 5.14 3.13 3.51
C ARG A 293 5.57 3.52 4.91
N ALA A 294 4.88 3.06 5.96
CA ALA A 294 5.26 3.30 7.35
C ALA A 294 6.56 2.57 7.75
N LEU A 295 6.79 1.36 7.22
CA LEU A 295 8.08 0.67 7.39
C LEU A 295 9.23 1.48 6.76
N TRP A 296 9.05 2.00 5.53
CA TRP A 296 10.05 2.87 4.90
C TRP A 296 10.23 4.21 5.62
N ALA A 297 9.19 4.74 6.26
CA ALA A 297 9.31 5.93 7.12
C ALA A 297 10.25 5.68 8.31
N GLY A 298 10.24 4.46 8.87
CA GLY A 298 11.14 4.06 9.96
C GLY A 298 10.83 4.74 11.29
N GLN A 299 9.58 5.08 11.53
CA GLN A 299 9.07 5.59 12.80
C GLN A 299 8.20 4.51 13.46
N ALA A 300 7.95 4.62 14.75
CA ALA A 300 7.02 3.74 15.44
C ALA A 300 5.68 3.67 14.71
N LEU A 301 5.10 2.50 14.62
CA LEU A 301 3.83 2.29 13.92
C LEU A 301 2.92 1.29 14.62
N VAL A 302 1.63 1.39 14.35
CA VAL A 302 0.64 0.33 14.56
C VAL A 302 -0.07 0.05 13.23
N TRP A 303 -0.17 -1.22 12.88
CA TRP A 303 -0.93 -1.67 11.72
C TRP A 303 -2.33 -2.09 12.13
N HIS A 304 -3.35 -1.38 11.64
CA HIS A 304 -4.73 -1.81 11.73
C HIS A 304 -5.01 -2.69 10.51
N ILE A 305 -4.95 -3.99 10.72
CA ILE A 305 -5.16 -4.96 9.64
C ILE A 305 -6.63 -4.94 9.20
N TYR A 306 -6.88 -5.24 7.91
CA TYR A 306 -8.26 -5.32 7.40
C TYR A 306 -9.03 -6.43 8.12
N PRO A 307 -10.15 -6.13 8.81
CA PRO A 307 -10.91 -7.14 9.54
C PRO A 307 -11.60 -8.11 8.56
N GLN A 308 -11.50 -9.41 8.85
CA GLN A 308 -12.15 -10.49 8.12
C GLN A 308 -13.06 -11.26 9.08
N ASP A 309 -14.20 -11.71 8.60
CA ASP A 309 -15.23 -12.36 9.45
C ASP A 309 -14.76 -13.68 10.09
N ASP A 310 -13.80 -14.38 9.43
CA ASP A 310 -13.22 -15.63 9.90
C ASP A 310 -11.99 -15.47 10.83
N ASN A 311 -11.63 -14.23 11.19
CA ASN A 311 -10.44 -13.90 11.98
C ASN A 311 -9.09 -14.33 11.36
N ALA A 312 -9.01 -14.67 10.07
CA ALA A 312 -7.76 -15.02 9.39
C ALA A 312 -6.74 -13.88 9.46
N HIS A 313 -7.21 -12.63 9.50
CA HIS A 313 -6.37 -11.45 9.66
C HIS A 313 -5.55 -11.45 10.97
N HIS A 314 -6.00 -12.13 12.04
CA HIS A 314 -5.24 -12.22 13.29
C HIS A 314 -3.94 -13.02 13.11
N ALA A 315 -3.98 -14.16 12.40
CA ALA A 315 -2.79 -14.94 12.10
C ALA A 315 -1.78 -14.14 11.26
N LYS A 316 -2.27 -13.39 10.28
CA LYS A 316 -1.47 -12.49 9.44
C LYS A 316 -0.79 -11.40 10.24
N LEU A 317 -1.50 -10.77 11.20
CA LEU A 317 -0.96 -9.77 12.10
C LEU A 317 0.13 -10.35 13.01
N LEU A 318 -0.13 -11.50 13.64
CA LEU A 318 0.83 -12.15 14.51
C LEU A 318 2.10 -12.55 13.76
N ALA A 319 1.98 -13.10 12.55
CA ALA A 319 3.12 -13.42 11.70
C ALA A 319 3.96 -12.16 11.36
N PHE A 320 3.31 -11.03 11.10
CA PHE A 320 4.01 -9.76 10.89
C PHE A 320 4.77 -9.30 12.15
N LEU A 321 4.15 -9.38 13.32
CA LEU A 321 4.78 -9.01 14.59
C LEU A 321 5.94 -9.95 14.95
N ASP A 322 5.84 -11.24 14.58
CA ASP A 322 6.93 -12.21 14.74
C ASP A 322 8.11 -11.89 13.82
N TRP A 323 7.85 -11.62 12.53
CA TRP A 323 8.87 -11.19 11.59
C TRP A 323 9.54 -9.88 12.01
N LEU A 324 8.76 -8.95 12.58
CA LEU A 324 9.24 -7.65 13.06
C LEU A 324 10.19 -7.78 14.27
N ASP A 325 10.17 -8.90 14.98
CA ASP A 325 10.75 -9.05 16.33
C ASP A 325 10.18 -8.02 17.31
N ALA A 326 8.86 -7.78 17.21
CA ALA A 326 8.20 -6.72 17.94
C ALA A 326 8.34 -6.91 19.46
N PRO A 327 8.78 -5.87 20.22
CA PRO A 327 8.82 -5.93 21.67
C PRO A 327 7.42 -6.14 22.27
N ALA A 328 7.36 -6.69 23.48
CA ALA A 328 6.11 -7.07 24.13
C ALA A 328 5.11 -5.91 24.23
N THR A 329 5.58 -4.71 24.48
CA THR A 329 4.76 -3.49 24.58
C THR A 329 4.13 -3.13 23.22
N LEU A 330 4.86 -3.28 22.11
CA LEU A 330 4.34 -3.04 20.76
C LEU A 330 3.33 -4.12 20.36
N ARG A 331 3.58 -5.38 20.73
CA ARG A 331 2.63 -6.48 20.51
C ARG A 331 1.32 -6.25 21.26
N ALA A 332 1.38 -5.86 22.52
CA ALA A 332 0.20 -5.55 23.32
C ALA A 332 -0.59 -4.38 22.72
N PHE A 333 0.10 -3.33 22.26
CA PHE A 333 -0.55 -2.21 21.60
C PHE A 333 -1.28 -2.64 20.32
N HIS A 334 -0.63 -3.46 19.45
CA HIS A 334 -1.26 -4.01 18.26
C HIS A 334 -2.46 -4.90 18.60
N ALA A 335 -2.35 -5.74 19.64
CA ALA A 335 -3.44 -6.62 20.06
C ALA A 335 -4.67 -5.81 20.47
N THR A 336 -4.52 -4.83 21.34
CA THR A 336 -5.62 -3.95 21.78
C THR A 336 -6.18 -3.12 20.61
N TRP A 337 -5.29 -2.56 19.74
CA TRP A 337 -5.69 -1.76 18.59
C TRP A 337 -6.53 -2.53 17.57
N ASN A 338 -6.24 -3.81 17.40
CA ASN A 338 -6.93 -4.71 16.45
C ASN A 338 -8.04 -5.55 17.11
N GLY A 339 -8.34 -5.34 18.39
CA GLY A 339 -9.42 -6.04 19.08
C GLY A 339 -9.12 -7.51 19.44
N LEU A 340 -7.84 -7.93 19.44
CA LEU A 340 -7.42 -9.25 19.92
C LEU A 340 -7.37 -9.30 21.44
N ASP A 341 -7.25 -8.14 22.09
CA ASP A 341 -7.26 -7.97 23.52
C ASP A 341 -8.20 -6.82 23.90
N SER A 342 -8.94 -6.99 24.97
CA SER A 342 -9.87 -5.99 25.52
C SER A 342 -9.23 -5.12 26.63
N ALA A 343 -7.94 -5.27 26.90
CA ALA A 343 -7.24 -4.43 27.86
C ALA A 343 -7.26 -2.96 27.41
N PRO A 344 -7.30 -1.98 28.35
CA PRO A 344 -7.19 -0.58 27.99
C PRO A 344 -5.90 -0.29 27.23
N LEU A 345 -6.00 0.49 26.14
CA LEU A 345 -4.84 0.90 25.37
C LEU A 345 -3.84 1.65 26.26
N GLN A 346 -2.57 1.29 26.17
CA GLN A 346 -1.50 1.99 26.89
C GLN A 346 -0.70 2.83 25.90
N TRP A 347 -0.86 4.17 25.96
CA TRP A 347 -0.10 5.09 25.12
C TRP A 347 1.37 5.05 25.51
N PRO A 348 2.32 4.83 24.58
CA PRO A 348 3.73 4.69 24.95
C PRO A 348 4.31 6.00 25.50
N ASP A 349 5.15 5.90 26.52
CA ASP A 349 6.04 6.99 26.90
C ASP A 349 7.16 7.20 25.86
N ASP A 350 8.05 8.16 26.09
CA ASP A 350 9.09 8.48 25.10
C ASP A 350 10.14 7.37 24.98
N THR A 351 10.43 6.65 26.06
CA THR A 351 11.37 5.51 26.05
C THR A 351 10.81 4.34 25.28
N THR A 352 9.58 3.97 25.55
CA THR A 352 8.87 2.91 24.81
C THR A 352 8.69 3.26 23.34
N LEU A 353 8.37 4.52 23.02
CA LEU A 353 8.26 4.98 21.63
C LEU A 353 9.60 4.92 20.89
N ALA A 354 10.71 5.24 21.58
CA ALA A 354 12.05 5.11 21.01
C ALA A 354 12.42 3.64 20.76
N GLU A 355 12.06 2.72 21.68
CA GLU A 355 12.24 1.28 21.49
C GLU A 355 11.47 0.77 20.25
N TRP A 356 10.21 1.18 20.10
CA TRP A 356 9.40 0.82 18.93
C TRP A 356 10.00 1.37 17.64
N THR A 357 10.47 2.61 17.66
CA THR A 357 11.13 3.23 16.52
C THR A 357 12.39 2.46 16.15
N ALA A 358 13.22 2.06 17.11
CA ALA A 358 14.42 1.27 16.87
C ALA A 358 14.08 -0.10 16.26
N CYS A 359 13.01 -0.76 16.73
CA CYS A 359 12.50 -2.00 16.15
C CYS A 359 12.12 -1.83 14.67
N ILE A 360 11.36 -0.79 14.31
CA ILE A 360 10.97 -0.52 12.93
C ILE A 360 12.19 -0.17 12.06
N GLN A 361 13.16 0.57 12.59
CA GLN A 361 14.40 0.88 11.88
C GLN A 361 15.26 -0.35 11.60
N ALA A 362 15.34 -1.27 12.56
CA ALA A 362 16.02 -2.55 12.37
C ALA A 362 15.33 -3.41 11.27
N ALA A 363 14.00 -3.47 11.30
CA ALA A 363 13.21 -4.14 10.26
C ALA A 363 13.43 -3.51 8.88
N ARG A 364 13.39 -2.16 8.80
CA ARG A 364 13.69 -1.43 7.56
C ARG A 364 15.10 -1.75 7.05
N ALA A 365 16.09 -1.81 7.92
CA ALA A 365 17.45 -2.14 7.52
C ALA A 365 17.54 -3.54 6.90
N ARG A 366 16.83 -4.54 7.47
CA ARG A 366 16.74 -5.89 6.88
C ARG A 366 16.10 -5.86 5.49
N LEU A 367 15.01 -5.08 5.31
CA LEU A 367 14.32 -4.96 4.02
C LEU A 367 15.17 -4.25 2.96
N LEU A 368 16.02 -3.29 3.35
CA LEU A 368 16.91 -2.59 2.43
C LEU A 368 18.02 -3.47 1.85
N MET A 369 18.30 -4.61 2.48
CA MET A 369 19.25 -5.61 1.97
C MET A 369 18.65 -6.51 0.88
N GLN A 370 17.36 -6.34 0.56
CA GLN A 370 16.64 -7.13 -0.41
C GLN A 370 16.28 -6.28 -1.63
N ASP A 371 16.17 -6.93 -2.79
CA ASP A 371 15.59 -6.32 -3.98
C ASP A 371 14.12 -5.95 -3.72
N ASP A 372 13.71 -4.82 -4.26
CA ASP A 372 12.30 -4.40 -4.20
C ASP A 372 11.40 -5.26 -5.12
N LEU A 373 10.09 -5.14 -4.93
CA LEU A 373 9.10 -5.93 -5.67
C LEU A 373 9.25 -5.83 -7.19
N VAL A 374 9.53 -4.63 -7.72
CA VAL A 374 9.64 -4.44 -9.17
C VAL A 374 10.92 -5.08 -9.69
N ALA A 375 12.04 -4.91 -8.99
CA ALA A 375 13.30 -5.55 -9.36
C ALA A 375 13.17 -7.09 -9.38
N GLN A 376 12.49 -7.66 -8.38
CA GLN A 376 12.23 -9.10 -8.33
C GLN A 376 11.27 -9.58 -9.43
N LEU A 377 10.21 -8.81 -9.73
CA LEU A 377 9.29 -9.12 -10.84
C LEU A 377 10.03 -9.10 -12.19
N LEU A 378 10.84 -8.09 -12.43
CA LEU A 378 11.63 -7.98 -13.68
C LEU A 378 12.66 -9.10 -13.81
N GLY A 379 13.33 -9.45 -12.72
CA GLY A 379 14.23 -10.60 -12.67
C GLY A 379 13.51 -11.91 -12.99
N PHE A 380 12.32 -12.11 -12.41
CA PHE A 380 11.49 -13.28 -12.69
C PHE A 380 11.00 -13.32 -14.15
N VAL A 381 10.58 -12.19 -14.70
CA VAL A 381 10.18 -12.09 -16.12
C VAL A 381 11.35 -12.41 -17.03
N ALA A 382 12.55 -11.91 -16.73
CA ALA A 382 13.75 -12.20 -17.52
C ALA A 382 14.16 -13.69 -17.45
N GLU A 383 13.91 -14.38 -16.32
CA GLU A 383 14.15 -15.82 -16.15
C GLU A 383 13.19 -16.68 -16.99
N LYS A 384 11.93 -16.23 -17.15
CA LYS A 384 10.85 -17.03 -17.76
C LYS A 384 10.65 -16.76 -19.26
N ARG A 385 11.27 -15.73 -19.81
CA ARG A 385 11.21 -15.36 -21.25
C ARG A 385 12.48 -15.70 -21.98
#